data_253c5f4da591bd32db418897ee5bbc9a
#
_entry.id   253c5f4da591bd32db418897ee5bbc9a
#
_cell.length_a   1.000
_cell.length_b   1.000
_cell.length_c   1.000
_cell.angle_alpha   90.00
_cell.angle_beta   90.00
_cell.angle_gamma   90.00
#
_symmetry.space_group_name_H-M   'P 1'
#
loop_
_entity.id
_entity.type
_entity.pdbx_description
1 polymer ?
#
loop_
_entity_poly.entity_id
_entity_poly.type
_entity_poly.pdbx_seq_one_letter_code
_entity_poly.pdbx_strand_id
1 'polypeptide(L)'
;MPIFGLIVLKFGMSIFPALFTDSQSRLFLWLFGQPDRAYHLSELRRLTGLGSASLQRELNRLVGGGLVDAQAVGNMRRFRANSQSPVFAELVALTRKTLGTVPVLRDALQPLMSELQGAWVYGSVAKQTDTARSDIDVMLVGTNLTLGNVLACLEPAEAKLGRKINPTCFTSQEFERRRGEPDSFVNRVLAQPTLTLTGDLNEPARAG
;
A
#
# COMPACT_ATOMS: atom_id res chain seq x y z
N MET A 1 -8.28 1.46 -43.34
CA MET A 1 -7.20 1.72 -42.38
C MET A 1 -7.83 2.11 -41.05
N PRO A 2 -7.83 1.26 -40.02
CA PRO A 2 -8.31 1.65 -38.70
C PRO A 2 -7.18 2.34 -37.95
N ILE A 3 -7.44 3.57 -37.52
CA ILE A 3 -6.59 4.35 -36.64
C ILE A 3 -6.70 3.73 -35.24
N PHE A 4 -5.72 2.94 -34.89
CA PHE A 4 -5.52 2.57 -33.47
C PHE A 4 -5.08 3.82 -32.71
N GLY A 5 -6.05 4.51 -32.14
CA GLY A 5 -5.79 5.57 -31.16
C GLY A 5 -5.05 4.95 -29.97
N LEU A 6 -3.80 5.32 -29.82
CA LEU A 6 -2.96 5.02 -28.67
C LEU A 6 -3.67 5.54 -27.42
N ILE A 7 -4.35 4.66 -26.70
CA ILE A 7 -4.87 4.99 -25.36
C ILE A 7 -3.64 5.15 -24.47
N VAL A 8 -3.18 6.39 -24.35
CA VAL A 8 -2.24 6.76 -23.29
C VAL A 8 -3.01 6.56 -21.98
N LEU A 9 -2.82 5.41 -21.36
CA LEU A 9 -3.22 5.20 -19.97
C LEU A 9 -2.55 6.30 -19.16
N LYS A 10 -3.32 7.30 -18.75
CA LYS A 10 -2.89 8.26 -17.71
C LYS A 10 -2.57 7.42 -16.47
N PHE A 11 -1.30 7.14 -16.27
CA PHE A 11 -0.79 6.58 -15.03
C PHE A 11 -1.18 7.56 -13.90
N GLY A 12 -2.11 7.15 -13.04
CA GLY A 12 -2.59 7.96 -11.92
C GLY A 12 -4.04 7.70 -11.49
N MET A 13 -4.88 7.09 -12.33
CA MET A 13 -6.23 6.71 -11.89
C MET A 13 -6.24 5.27 -11.39
N SER A 14 -6.41 5.11 -10.08
CA SER A 14 -6.67 3.80 -9.49
C SER A 14 -7.92 3.18 -10.15
N ILE A 15 -7.84 1.92 -10.57
CA ILE A 15 -8.97 1.15 -11.13
C ILE A 15 -10.10 1.02 -10.10
N PHE A 16 -9.76 1.03 -8.81
CA PHE A 16 -10.71 0.76 -7.73
C PHE A 16 -11.91 1.73 -7.70
N PRO A 17 -11.74 3.06 -7.86
CA PRO A 17 -12.87 4.00 -7.95
C PRO A 17 -13.79 3.77 -9.15
N ALA A 18 -13.33 3.10 -10.21
CA ALA A 18 -14.19 2.74 -11.34
C ALA A 18 -15.11 1.54 -11.02
N LEU A 19 -14.71 0.68 -10.07
CA LEU A 19 -15.45 -0.51 -9.66
C LEU A 19 -16.26 -0.30 -8.38
N PHE A 20 -15.79 0.55 -7.48
CA PHE A 20 -16.34 0.73 -6.13
C PHE A 20 -16.48 2.21 -5.79
N THR A 21 -17.48 2.52 -4.98
CA THR A 21 -17.65 3.87 -4.42
C THR A 21 -16.50 4.21 -3.45
N ASP A 22 -16.33 5.50 -3.15
CA ASP A 22 -15.33 5.95 -2.17
C ASP A 22 -15.53 5.29 -0.79
N SER A 23 -16.79 5.19 -0.33
CA SER A 23 -17.12 4.51 0.94
C SER A 23 -16.72 3.03 0.94
N GLN A 24 -16.94 2.34 -0.18
CA GLN A 24 -16.54 0.94 -0.35
C GLN A 24 -15.02 0.80 -0.39
N SER A 25 -14.35 1.67 -1.13
CA SER A 25 -12.88 1.67 -1.24
C SER A 25 -12.21 1.83 0.13
N ARG A 26 -12.72 2.75 0.97
CA ARG A 26 -12.21 2.94 2.34
C ARG A 26 -12.43 1.71 3.21
N LEU A 27 -13.59 1.06 3.11
CA LEU A 27 -13.85 -0.18 3.86
C LEU A 27 -12.99 -1.36 3.38
N PHE A 28 -12.84 -1.52 2.06
CA PHE A 28 -12.05 -2.59 1.47
C PHE A 28 -10.58 -2.51 1.88
N LEU A 29 -10.01 -1.31 1.94
CA LEU A 29 -8.62 -1.11 2.40
C LEU A 29 -8.37 -1.75 3.77
N TRP A 30 -9.31 -1.63 4.70
CA TRP A 30 -9.17 -2.19 6.03
C TRP A 30 -9.59 -3.66 6.12
N LEU A 31 -10.73 -4.03 5.56
CA LEU A 31 -11.27 -5.38 5.68
C LEU A 31 -10.50 -6.40 4.82
N PHE A 32 -10.19 -6.07 3.57
CA PHE A 32 -9.50 -6.98 2.64
C PHE A 32 -8.00 -6.68 2.49
N GLY A 33 -7.54 -5.48 2.84
CA GLY A 33 -6.12 -5.17 2.94
C GLY A 33 -5.44 -5.86 4.14
N GLN A 34 -6.20 -6.11 5.21
CA GLN A 34 -5.78 -6.82 6.42
C GLN A 34 -6.82 -7.89 6.80
N PRO A 35 -6.98 -8.94 5.98
CA PRO A 35 -8.13 -9.84 6.03
C PRO A 35 -8.22 -10.67 7.33
N ASP A 36 -7.10 -10.90 8.01
CA ASP A 36 -7.04 -11.67 9.26
C ASP A 36 -7.47 -10.86 10.48
N ARG A 37 -7.63 -9.56 10.33
CA ARG A 37 -7.98 -8.66 11.43
C ARG A 37 -9.49 -8.46 11.53
N ALA A 38 -10.02 -8.55 12.77
CA ALA A 38 -11.39 -8.20 13.08
C ALA A 38 -11.46 -6.79 13.70
N TYR A 39 -12.42 -6.00 13.27
CA TYR A 39 -12.58 -4.59 13.64
C TYR A 39 -13.90 -4.34 14.34
N HIS A 40 -13.90 -3.47 15.36
CA HIS A 40 -15.13 -2.92 15.95
C HIS A 40 -15.72 -1.83 15.04
N LEU A 41 -17.03 -1.63 15.13
CA LEU A 41 -17.72 -0.57 14.36
C LEU A 41 -17.13 0.83 14.60
N SER A 42 -16.84 1.15 15.87
CA SER A 42 -16.21 2.43 16.25
C SER A 42 -14.81 2.59 15.67
N GLU A 43 -14.05 1.50 15.60
CA GLU A 43 -12.72 1.48 14.99
C GLU A 43 -12.81 1.71 13.48
N LEU A 44 -13.68 0.98 12.78
CA LEU A 44 -13.91 1.19 11.34
C LEU A 44 -14.37 2.62 11.04
N ARG A 45 -15.25 3.20 11.87
CA ARG A 45 -15.66 4.59 11.71
C ARG A 45 -14.49 5.56 11.77
N ARG A 46 -13.60 5.39 12.75
CA ARG A 46 -12.38 6.22 12.91
C ARG A 46 -11.43 6.03 11.74
N LEU A 47 -11.18 4.80 11.32
CA LEU A 47 -10.22 4.45 10.26
C LEU A 47 -10.70 4.88 8.86
N THR A 48 -12.00 4.75 8.59
CA THR A 48 -12.56 5.09 7.27
C THR A 48 -13.02 6.54 7.16
N GLY A 49 -13.22 7.24 8.28
CA GLY A 49 -13.81 8.58 8.29
C GLY A 49 -15.27 8.63 7.85
N LEU A 50 -15.95 7.47 7.73
CA LEU A 50 -17.35 7.41 7.29
C LEU A 50 -18.30 7.77 8.41
N GLY A 51 -19.40 8.43 8.04
CA GLY A 51 -20.53 8.65 8.94
C GLY A 51 -21.19 7.32 9.35
N SER A 52 -21.73 7.25 10.58
CA SER A 52 -22.29 6.01 11.17
C SER A 52 -23.33 5.32 10.27
N ALA A 53 -24.26 6.09 9.68
CA ALA A 53 -25.31 5.54 8.82
C ALA A 53 -24.75 4.96 7.51
N SER A 54 -23.78 5.64 6.88
CA SER A 54 -23.12 5.16 5.67
C SER A 54 -22.31 3.90 5.94
N LEU A 55 -21.53 3.90 7.02
CA LEU A 55 -20.74 2.74 7.45
C LEU A 55 -21.60 1.52 7.73
N GLN A 56 -22.69 1.68 8.51
CA GLN A 56 -23.60 0.57 8.80
C GLN A 56 -24.27 0.00 7.55
N ARG A 57 -24.72 0.86 6.64
CA ARG A 57 -25.34 0.43 5.37
C ARG A 57 -24.38 -0.42 4.54
N GLU A 58 -23.14 0.05 4.37
CA GLU A 58 -22.12 -0.71 3.62
C GLU A 58 -21.73 -2.01 4.31
N LEU A 59 -21.53 -2.03 5.62
CA LEU A 59 -21.27 -3.23 6.37
C LEU A 59 -22.41 -4.25 6.27
N ASN A 60 -23.66 -3.81 6.43
CA ASN A 60 -24.81 -4.69 6.28
C ASN A 60 -24.90 -5.29 4.87
N ARG A 61 -24.59 -4.50 3.83
CA ARG A 61 -24.54 -4.98 2.45
C ARG A 61 -23.44 -6.05 2.26
N LEU A 62 -22.23 -5.81 2.80
CA LEU A 62 -21.12 -6.76 2.69
C LEU A 62 -21.39 -8.05 3.48
N VAL A 63 -22.02 -7.94 4.66
CA VAL A 63 -22.42 -9.11 5.46
C VAL A 63 -23.53 -9.87 4.75
N GLY A 64 -24.56 -9.19 4.26
CA GLY A 64 -25.66 -9.83 3.51
C GLY A 64 -25.19 -10.52 2.23
N GLY A 65 -24.12 -10.02 1.59
CA GLY A 65 -23.49 -10.65 0.44
C GLY A 65 -22.46 -11.75 0.79
N GLY A 66 -22.27 -12.09 2.06
CA GLY A 66 -21.33 -13.11 2.49
C GLY A 66 -19.84 -12.76 2.29
N LEU A 67 -19.54 -11.47 2.09
CA LEU A 67 -18.15 -10.99 1.90
C LEU A 67 -17.45 -10.66 3.22
N VAL A 68 -18.24 -10.36 4.25
CA VAL A 68 -17.77 -9.96 5.58
C VAL A 68 -18.53 -10.75 6.63
N ASP A 69 -17.81 -11.29 7.60
CA ASP A 69 -18.37 -11.89 8.80
C ASP A 69 -18.64 -10.82 9.85
N ALA A 70 -19.78 -10.94 10.53
CA ALA A 70 -20.10 -10.15 11.70
C ALA A 70 -20.29 -11.06 12.92
N GLN A 71 -19.41 -10.94 13.89
CA GLN A 71 -19.45 -11.71 15.13
C GLN A 71 -19.86 -10.82 16.30
N ALA A 72 -20.81 -11.29 17.11
CA ALA A 72 -21.14 -10.65 18.38
C ALA A 72 -20.09 -11.02 19.43
N VAL A 73 -19.53 -10.02 20.11
CA VAL A 73 -18.60 -10.20 21.23
C VAL A 73 -19.12 -9.33 22.38
N GLY A 74 -19.85 -9.94 23.30
CA GLY A 74 -20.64 -9.21 24.30
C GLY A 74 -21.68 -8.32 23.62
N ASN A 75 -21.74 -7.03 24.00
CA ASN A 75 -22.65 -6.05 23.41
C ASN A 75 -22.11 -5.38 22.14
N MET A 76 -20.97 -5.84 21.61
CA MET A 76 -20.33 -5.24 20.44
C MET A 76 -20.27 -6.21 19.28
N ARG A 77 -20.31 -5.64 18.05
CA ARG A 77 -20.09 -6.42 16.83
C ARG A 77 -18.69 -6.19 16.29
N ARG A 78 -18.04 -7.27 15.89
CA ARG A 78 -16.76 -7.26 15.15
C ARG A 78 -17.00 -7.69 13.71
N PHE A 79 -16.30 -7.07 12.81
CA PHE A 79 -16.37 -7.32 11.36
C PHE A 79 -15.01 -7.75 10.84
N ARG A 80 -14.98 -8.80 10.01
CA ARG A 80 -13.77 -9.34 9.37
C ARG A 80 -14.12 -9.81 7.97
N ALA A 81 -13.16 -9.79 7.04
CA ALA A 81 -13.33 -10.42 5.74
C ALA A 81 -13.68 -11.90 5.92
N ASN A 82 -14.68 -12.38 5.17
CA ASN A 82 -15.10 -13.79 5.22
C ASN A 82 -14.17 -14.63 4.33
N SER A 83 -13.29 -15.40 4.95
CA SER A 83 -12.35 -16.29 4.26
C SER A 83 -13.01 -17.45 3.51
N GLN A 84 -14.29 -17.72 3.78
CA GLN A 84 -15.08 -18.75 3.11
C GLN A 84 -15.85 -18.20 1.89
N SER A 85 -15.77 -16.89 1.65
CA SER A 85 -16.36 -16.29 0.46
C SER A 85 -15.66 -16.81 -0.81
N PRO A 86 -16.40 -17.24 -1.85
CA PRO A 86 -15.81 -17.76 -3.08
C PRO A 86 -14.94 -16.75 -3.84
N VAL A 87 -15.09 -15.45 -3.53
CA VAL A 87 -14.31 -14.35 -4.13
C VAL A 87 -13.33 -13.70 -3.15
N PHE A 88 -13.06 -14.35 -2.02
CA PHE A 88 -12.18 -13.81 -0.97
C PHE A 88 -10.78 -13.50 -1.49
N ALA A 89 -10.14 -14.46 -2.17
CA ALA A 89 -8.79 -14.33 -2.67
C ALA A 89 -8.68 -13.20 -3.71
N GLU A 90 -9.66 -13.08 -4.59
CA GLU A 90 -9.74 -12.04 -5.62
C GLU A 90 -9.92 -10.66 -5.01
N LEU A 91 -10.78 -10.51 -4.01
CA LEU A 91 -10.99 -9.24 -3.32
C LEU A 91 -9.75 -8.79 -2.55
N VAL A 92 -9.06 -9.72 -1.87
CA VAL A 92 -7.78 -9.44 -1.21
C VAL A 92 -6.72 -9.04 -2.24
N ALA A 93 -6.57 -9.79 -3.33
CA ALA A 93 -5.61 -9.50 -4.38
C ALA A 93 -5.89 -8.15 -5.06
N LEU A 94 -7.16 -7.88 -5.40
CA LEU A 94 -7.58 -6.61 -5.98
C LEU A 94 -7.30 -5.43 -5.05
N THR A 95 -7.67 -5.55 -3.77
CA THR A 95 -7.43 -4.51 -2.76
C THR A 95 -5.95 -4.23 -2.59
N ARG A 96 -5.12 -5.28 -2.47
CA ARG A 96 -3.65 -5.12 -2.34
C ARG A 96 -3.02 -4.46 -3.56
N LYS A 97 -3.48 -4.80 -4.77
CA LYS A 97 -2.94 -4.23 -6.01
C LYS A 97 -3.33 -2.77 -6.24
N THR A 98 -4.49 -2.34 -5.76
CA THR A 98 -5.07 -1.04 -6.13
C THR A 98 -5.17 -0.05 -4.99
N LEU A 99 -5.38 -0.51 -3.76
CA LEU A 99 -5.47 0.30 -2.55
C LEU A 99 -4.37 -0.01 -1.53
N GLY A 100 -3.57 -1.03 -1.79
CA GLY A 100 -2.54 -1.50 -0.86
C GLY A 100 -1.33 -0.56 -0.75
N THR A 101 -0.28 -1.08 -0.12
CA THR A 101 0.92 -0.32 0.25
C THR A 101 1.58 0.37 -0.96
N VAL A 102 1.75 -0.34 -2.08
CA VAL A 102 2.46 0.20 -3.26
C VAL A 102 1.79 1.42 -3.88
N PRO A 103 0.48 1.40 -4.24
CA PRO A 103 -0.19 2.58 -4.77
C PRO A 103 -0.16 3.77 -3.80
N VAL A 104 -0.42 3.52 -2.52
CA VAL A 104 -0.45 4.59 -1.50
C VAL A 104 0.91 5.26 -1.33
N LEU A 105 1.99 4.47 -1.29
CA LEU A 105 3.35 5.00 -1.20
C LEU A 105 3.77 5.72 -2.48
N ARG A 106 3.41 5.20 -3.65
CA ARG A 106 3.71 5.84 -4.93
C ARG A 106 3.05 7.21 -5.03
N ASP A 107 1.78 7.31 -4.62
CA ASP A 107 1.05 8.59 -4.59
C ASP A 107 1.69 9.56 -3.59
N ALA A 108 2.08 9.10 -2.41
CA ALA A 108 2.73 9.94 -1.40
C ALA A 108 4.09 10.48 -1.85
N LEU A 109 4.85 9.68 -2.61
CA LEU A 109 6.17 10.06 -3.10
C LEU A 109 6.13 10.91 -4.39
N GLN A 110 4.94 11.23 -4.95
CA GLN A 110 4.81 12.06 -6.16
C GLN A 110 5.60 13.38 -6.11
N PRO A 111 5.60 14.13 -4.98
CA PRO A 111 6.36 15.38 -4.89
C PRO A 111 7.88 15.21 -5.07
N LEU A 112 8.40 14.00 -4.77
CA LEU A 112 9.83 13.68 -4.83
C LEU A 112 10.23 12.91 -6.08
N MET A 113 9.30 12.62 -7.00
CA MET A 113 9.57 11.76 -8.16
C MET A 113 10.69 12.27 -9.07
N SER A 114 10.87 13.58 -9.19
CA SER A 114 11.97 14.17 -9.97
C SER A 114 13.35 13.99 -9.32
N GLU A 115 13.40 13.78 -8.01
CA GLU A 115 14.62 13.58 -7.25
C GLU A 115 14.94 12.09 -7.05
N LEU A 116 13.92 11.22 -7.22
CA LEU A 116 14.04 9.78 -7.04
C LEU A 116 14.57 9.09 -8.30
N GLN A 117 15.63 8.35 -8.16
CA GLN A 117 16.14 7.40 -9.15
C GLN A 117 15.54 6.01 -8.95
N GLY A 118 15.21 5.68 -7.70
CA GLY A 118 14.53 4.45 -7.37
C GLY A 118 13.95 4.44 -5.97
N ALA A 119 12.85 3.69 -5.81
CA ALA A 119 12.22 3.46 -4.52
C ALA A 119 11.58 2.07 -4.48
N TRP A 120 11.78 1.34 -3.39
CA TRP A 120 11.32 -0.03 -3.21
C TRP A 120 10.85 -0.28 -1.80
N VAL A 121 9.74 -1.04 -1.68
CA VAL A 121 9.34 -1.64 -0.40
C VAL A 121 10.10 -2.96 -0.26
N TYR A 122 10.62 -3.22 0.93
CA TYR A 122 11.31 -4.46 1.27
C TYR A 122 10.81 -5.04 2.61
N GLY A 123 11.47 -6.06 3.14
CA GLY A 123 11.11 -6.65 4.42
C GLY A 123 9.85 -7.50 4.38
N SER A 124 9.08 -7.52 5.47
CA SER A 124 7.94 -8.41 5.65
C SER A 124 6.81 -8.14 4.64
N VAL A 125 6.58 -6.87 4.29
CA VAL A 125 5.56 -6.48 3.31
C VAL A 125 5.85 -7.06 1.93
N ALA A 126 7.10 -6.95 1.47
CA ALA A 126 7.51 -7.47 0.17
C ALA A 126 7.50 -9.00 0.13
N LYS A 127 7.82 -9.65 1.25
CA LYS A 127 7.75 -11.11 1.44
C LYS A 127 6.34 -11.64 1.63
N GLN A 128 5.33 -10.78 1.79
CA GLN A 128 3.96 -11.15 2.14
C GLN A 128 3.84 -11.93 3.46
N THR A 129 4.74 -11.68 4.41
CA THR A 129 4.75 -12.26 5.76
C THR A 129 4.37 -11.24 6.83
N ASP A 130 3.95 -10.06 6.40
CA ASP A 130 3.58 -8.96 7.27
C ASP A 130 2.22 -9.18 7.96
N THR A 131 2.09 -8.56 9.11
CA THR A 131 0.84 -8.47 9.87
C THR A 131 0.32 -7.03 9.89
N ALA A 132 -0.88 -6.83 10.41
CA ALA A 132 -1.44 -5.49 10.59
C ALA A 132 -0.59 -4.55 11.47
N ARG A 133 0.34 -5.08 12.24
CA ARG A 133 1.22 -4.32 13.15
C ARG A 133 2.64 -4.17 12.62
N SER A 134 2.98 -4.83 11.50
CA SER A 134 4.31 -4.74 10.91
C SER A 134 4.52 -3.36 10.30
N ASP A 135 5.69 -2.78 10.53
CA ASP A 135 6.11 -1.55 9.84
C ASP A 135 6.29 -1.81 8.34
N ILE A 136 6.33 -0.74 7.58
CA ILE A 136 6.57 -0.77 6.13
C ILE A 136 7.96 -0.21 5.89
N ASP A 137 8.87 -1.05 5.45
CA ASP A 137 10.24 -0.64 5.17
C ASP A 137 10.38 -0.19 3.72
N VAL A 138 10.90 1.02 3.50
CA VAL A 138 11.05 1.63 2.17
C VAL A 138 12.50 2.07 1.98
N MET A 139 13.13 1.61 0.90
CA MET A 139 14.43 2.08 0.46
C MET A 139 14.24 3.09 -0.67
N LEU A 140 14.88 4.25 -0.55
CA LEU A 140 14.83 5.32 -1.53
C LEU A 140 16.26 5.68 -1.97
N VAL A 141 16.44 5.85 -3.26
CA VAL A 141 17.71 6.29 -3.87
C VAL A 141 17.43 7.51 -4.72
N GLY A 142 18.22 8.56 -4.56
CA GLY A 142 18.03 9.76 -5.36
C GLY A 142 19.01 10.87 -5.01
N THR A 143 18.82 12.01 -5.68
CA THR A 143 19.59 13.22 -5.48
C THR A 143 18.82 14.18 -4.57
N ASN A 144 19.52 14.85 -3.66
CA ASN A 144 18.94 15.87 -2.76
C ASN A 144 17.83 15.37 -1.81
N LEU A 145 17.69 14.05 -1.61
CA LEU A 145 16.73 13.50 -0.67
C LEU A 145 17.18 13.82 0.77
N THR A 146 16.38 14.60 1.49
CA THR A 146 16.52 14.75 2.93
C THR A 146 15.54 13.86 3.67
N LEU A 147 15.94 13.29 4.78
CA LEU A 147 15.06 12.45 5.60
C LEU A 147 13.79 13.22 6.01
N GLY A 148 13.92 14.53 6.33
CA GLY A 148 12.79 15.39 6.68
C GLY A 148 11.75 15.50 5.57
N ASN A 149 12.17 15.77 4.33
CA ASN A 149 11.27 15.86 3.18
C ASN A 149 10.58 14.51 2.90
N VAL A 150 11.33 13.43 2.99
CA VAL A 150 10.78 12.07 2.79
C VAL A 150 9.73 11.74 3.85
N LEU A 151 10.02 12.00 5.14
CA LEU A 151 9.07 11.76 6.23
C LEU A 151 7.80 12.61 6.06
N ALA A 152 7.93 13.89 5.69
CA ALA A 152 6.78 14.77 5.45
C ALA A 152 5.88 14.25 4.32
N CYS A 153 6.48 13.72 3.24
CA CYS A 153 5.71 13.10 2.15
C CYS A 153 5.03 11.79 2.57
N LEU A 154 5.65 11.00 3.46
CA LEU A 154 5.13 9.70 3.86
C LEU A 154 4.10 9.76 5.00
N GLU A 155 4.02 10.84 5.78
CA GLU A 155 3.07 11.00 6.88
C GLU A 155 1.60 10.78 6.48
N PRO A 156 1.09 11.33 5.35
CA PRO A 156 -0.27 11.04 4.89
C PRO A 156 -0.48 9.56 4.53
N ALA A 157 0.56 8.89 4.03
CA ALA A 157 0.51 7.47 3.73
C ALA A 157 0.46 6.60 4.99
N GLU A 158 1.21 6.96 6.05
CA GLU A 158 1.10 6.31 7.35
C GLU A 158 -0.31 6.39 7.92
N ALA A 159 -0.93 7.58 7.89
CA ALA A 159 -2.29 7.79 8.33
C ALA A 159 -3.29 6.94 7.52
N LYS A 160 -3.12 6.87 6.19
CA LYS A 160 -3.98 6.11 5.28
C LYS A 160 -3.82 4.60 5.45
N LEU A 161 -2.59 4.11 5.65
CA LEU A 161 -2.29 2.68 5.82
C LEU A 161 -2.47 2.21 7.28
N GLY A 162 -2.51 3.13 8.24
CA GLY A 162 -2.56 2.82 9.67
C GLY A 162 -1.32 2.08 10.17
N ARG A 163 -0.18 2.29 9.50
CA ARG A 163 1.09 1.59 9.76
C ARG A 163 2.25 2.57 9.65
N LYS A 164 3.24 2.37 10.50
CA LYS A 164 4.48 3.14 10.43
C LYS A 164 5.27 2.81 9.16
N ILE A 165 5.88 3.83 8.56
CA ILE A 165 6.75 3.70 7.40
C ILE A 165 8.17 4.08 7.82
N ASN A 166 9.12 3.19 7.57
CA ASN A 166 10.54 3.38 7.90
C ASN A 166 11.32 3.61 6.61
N PRO A 167 11.60 4.88 6.22
CA PRO A 167 12.39 5.16 5.04
C PRO A 167 13.90 5.01 5.34
N THR A 168 14.63 4.39 4.42
CA THR A 168 16.09 4.38 4.35
C THR A 168 16.50 5.07 3.06
N CYS A 169 17.16 6.23 3.18
CA CYS A 169 17.55 7.06 2.03
C CYS A 169 19.03 6.90 1.73
N PHE A 170 19.34 6.80 0.45
CA PHE A 170 20.72 6.79 -0.08
C PHE A 170 20.84 7.81 -1.20
N THR A 171 22.01 8.44 -1.30
CA THR A 171 22.43 9.06 -2.55
C THR A 171 22.78 7.98 -3.58
N SER A 172 22.75 8.32 -4.88
CA SER A 172 23.14 7.39 -5.94
C SER A 172 24.54 6.85 -5.72
N GLN A 173 25.48 7.71 -5.34
CA GLN A 173 26.87 7.33 -5.08
C GLN A 173 26.98 6.38 -3.88
N GLU A 174 26.26 6.65 -2.81
CA GLU A 174 26.26 5.79 -1.62
C GLU A 174 25.63 4.42 -1.92
N PHE A 175 24.52 4.41 -2.68
CA PHE A 175 23.86 3.18 -3.11
C PHE A 175 24.80 2.30 -3.92
N GLU A 176 25.47 2.83 -4.96
CA GLU A 176 26.41 2.08 -5.79
C GLU A 176 27.62 1.61 -4.99
N ARG A 177 28.18 2.45 -4.12
CA ARG A 177 29.26 2.03 -3.24
C ARG A 177 28.86 0.82 -2.39
N ARG A 178 27.68 0.91 -1.71
CA ARG A 178 27.19 -0.20 -0.87
C ARG A 178 26.79 -1.44 -1.67
N ARG A 179 26.36 -1.26 -2.92
CA ARG A 179 26.10 -2.37 -3.84
C ARG A 179 27.37 -3.13 -4.18
N GLY A 180 28.52 -2.47 -4.25
CA GLY A 180 29.84 -3.09 -4.45
C GLY A 180 30.42 -3.77 -3.19
N GLU A 181 29.90 -3.49 -2.00
CA GLU A 181 30.40 -4.05 -0.73
C GLU A 181 29.72 -5.40 -0.44
N PRO A 182 30.44 -6.52 -0.29
CA PRO A 182 29.84 -7.78 0.14
C PRO A 182 29.08 -7.62 1.45
N ASP A 183 27.93 -8.30 1.57
CA ASP A 183 27.10 -8.34 2.78
C ASP A 183 26.56 -6.97 3.26
N SER A 184 26.59 -5.95 2.41
CA SER A 184 26.03 -4.65 2.73
C SER A 184 24.51 -4.74 2.96
N PHE A 185 23.94 -3.72 3.62
CA PHE A 185 22.50 -3.61 3.77
C PHE A 185 21.78 -3.63 2.40
N VAL A 186 22.31 -2.90 1.42
CA VAL A 186 21.77 -2.84 0.06
C VAL A 186 21.72 -4.23 -0.55
N ASN A 187 22.82 -4.99 -0.52
CA ASN A 187 22.88 -6.34 -1.08
C ASN A 187 21.93 -7.31 -0.36
N ARG A 188 21.79 -7.21 0.96
CA ARG A 188 20.79 -8.01 1.70
C ARG A 188 19.36 -7.70 1.28
N VAL A 189 19.05 -6.44 0.98
CA VAL A 189 17.73 -6.05 0.46
C VAL A 189 17.52 -6.55 -0.96
N LEU A 190 18.52 -6.39 -1.84
CA LEU A 190 18.45 -6.81 -3.24
C LEU A 190 18.36 -8.33 -3.42
N ALA A 191 18.89 -9.10 -2.48
CA ALA A 191 18.80 -10.57 -2.47
C ALA A 191 17.42 -11.12 -2.06
N GLN A 192 16.48 -10.25 -1.70
CA GLN A 192 15.15 -10.63 -1.20
C GLN A 192 14.05 -10.05 -2.10
N PRO A 193 12.81 -10.56 -2.01
CA PRO A 193 11.68 -9.94 -2.70
C PRO A 193 11.53 -8.47 -2.35
N THR A 194 11.36 -7.64 -3.36
CA THR A 194 11.06 -6.20 -3.23
C THR A 194 9.82 -5.84 -4.05
N LEU A 195 9.12 -4.76 -3.68
CA LEU A 195 8.03 -4.20 -4.46
C LEU A 195 8.45 -2.83 -4.98
N THR A 196 8.57 -2.70 -6.30
CA THR A 196 9.02 -1.46 -6.94
C THR A 196 7.96 -0.35 -6.83
N LEU A 197 8.35 0.79 -6.30
CA LEU A 197 7.57 2.03 -6.32
C LEU A 197 7.94 2.86 -7.57
N THR A 198 9.23 3.04 -7.84
CA THR A 198 9.76 3.67 -9.05
C THR A 198 11.20 3.19 -9.30
N GLY A 199 11.70 3.37 -10.53
CA GLY A 199 13.05 2.95 -10.94
C GLY A 199 13.18 1.45 -11.19
N ASP A 200 14.33 1.06 -11.75
CA ASP A 200 14.72 -0.35 -11.95
C ASP A 200 15.94 -0.65 -11.08
N LEU A 201 15.88 -1.73 -10.31
CA LEU A 201 16.99 -2.21 -9.46
C LEU A 201 18.21 -2.65 -10.30
N ASN A 202 18.01 -3.01 -11.57
CA ASN A 202 19.04 -3.54 -12.45
C ASN A 202 19.63 -2.46 -13.37
N GLU A 203 18.99 -1.28 -13.51
CA GLU A 203 19.62 -0.17 -14.22
C GLU A 203 20.62 0.55 -13.31
N PRO A 204 21.88 0.77 -13.78
CA PRO A 204 22.79 1.61 -13.04
C PRO A 204 22.20 3.01 -12.89
N ALA A 205 22.33 3.57 -11.68
CA ALA A 205 21.87 4.92 -11.39
C ALA A 205 22.42 5.87 -12.46
N ARG A 206 21.56 6.52 -13.23
CA ARG A 206 21.98 7.49 -14.25
C ARG A 206 22.77 8.58 -13.56
N ALA A 207 24.07 8.65 -13.87
CA ALA A 207 24.88 9.77 -13.46
C ALA A 207 24.30 11.04 -14.11
N GLY A 208 23.76 11.93 -13.28
CA GLY A 208 23.35 13.28 -13.69
C GLY A 208 24.55 14.21 -13.70
#